data_49c8949367613f1f95da7c51b5af0262
#
_entry.id   49c8949367613f1f95da7c51b5af0262
#
_cell.length_a   1.000
_cell.length_b   1.000
_cell.length_c   1.000
_cell.angle_alpha   90.00
_cell.angle_beta   90.00
_cell.angle_gamma   90.00
#
_symmetry.space_group_name_H-M   'P 1'
#
loop_
_entity.id
_entity.type
_entity.pdbx_description
1 polymer ?
#
loop_
_entity_poly.entity_id
_entity_poly.type
_entity_poly.pdbx_seq_one_letter_code
_entity_poly.pdbx_strand_id
1 'polypeptide(L)'
;MLRTFTTHSRLINELFANYLNTFFAFCELINNSLQANAKNIWIDIDYTSNDEALQPLVIKKMVIRDDGDGVYVDDINEKLLNIGTNNKEGGKGIGRFAAFQLGQTIEIETVGKSQAKNKSSKTIIPLNYKSFGKNINVSEVQVTTKEEIFDGILKTYYQVTIMDFYDDSITDSSPKKKIVDKLLKENLAAALFERYSLKIYNRDVKFYVNNHLIDPTDYIIGSPSIEDVSYIDKAGKNHVISFRYINLKHVENRKVFLTTTNAGIQTIASGFEFDAEWLSPKIGGWFIYINSDTLGSDLYRNISLDDMDENFKHYKAFLKNQSAHFFREKNKEFDNFLDKLKQDDYYPYKDKQSSSKSKIMLFDKLAFLVEDKYNLLNEKNKLREIIYPLIDRTISNRELDNVLKSVLKLNNKTLTQFNNLLNR
;
A
#
# COMPACT_ATOMS: atom_id res chain seq x y z
N MET A 1 -10.28 9.97 34.72
CA MET A 1 -11.69 10.39 34.60
C MET A 1 -12.53 9.25 34.07
N LEU A 2 -13.79 9.09 34.49
CA LEU A 2 -14.71 8.08 33.94
C LEU A 2 -15.40 8.66 32.70
N ARG A 3 -15.38 7.95 31.59
CA ARG A 3 -16.03 8.37 30.34
C ARG A 3 -16.88 7.21 29.80
N THR A 4 -17.91 7.50 29.02
CA THR A 4 -18.78 6.51 28.38
C THR A 4 -18.76 6.70 26.86
N PHE A 5 -19.01 5.61 26.14
CA PHE A 5 -19.27 5.69 24.71
C PHE A 5 -20.67 6.23 24.45
N THR A 6 -20.82 7.01 23.38
CA THR A 6 -22.11 7.40 22.84
C THR A 6 -22.30 6.77 21.46
N THR A 7 -23.48 6.17 21.24
CA THR A 7 -23.80 5.46 19.99
C THR A 7 -25.10 5.93 19.40
N HIS A 8 -25.16 6.00 18.07
CA HIS A 8 -26.42 5.97 17.33
C HIS A 8 -26.83 4.52 17.08
N SER A 9 -28.11 4.20 17.29
CA SER A 9 -28.69 2.84 17.28
C SER A 9 -28.45 2.00 16.00
N ARG A 10 -27.95 2.61 14.95
CA ARG A 10 -27.68 1.99 13.64
C ARG A 10 -26.39 1.18 13.58
N LEU A 11 -25.55 1.22 14.60
CA LEU A 11 -24.13 0.91 14.48
C LEU A 11 -23.64 -0.25 15.32
N ILE A 12 -24.44 -0.81 16.21
CA ILE A 12 -24.00 -1.92 17.07
C ILE A 12 -23.52 -3.13 16.26
N ASN A 13 -24.14 -3.38 15.09
CA ASN A 13 -23.76 -4.47 14.19
C ASN A 13 -22.52 -4.15 13.32
N GLU A 14 -22.16 -2.86 13.18
CA GLU A 14 -21.00 -2.40 12.42
C GLU A 14 -19.81 -2.01 13.32
N LEU A 15 -19.95 -2.12 14.62
CA LEU A 15 -18.98 -1.62 15.61
C LEU A 15 -17.62 -2.28 15.51
N PHE A 16 -17.61 -3.53 15.17
CA PHE A 16 -16.41 -4.26 14.82
C PHE A 16 -16.39 -4.42 13.31
N ALA A 17 -16.16 -3.28 12.62
CA ALA A 17 -16.17 -3.21 11.19
C ALA A 17 -15.45 -4.42 10.60
N ASN A 18 -16.22 -5.22 9.88
CA ASN A 18 -15.76 -6.50 9.39
C ASN A 18 -15.05 -6.26 8.07
N TYR A 19 -13.84 -5.68 8.16
CA TYR A 19 -12.98 -5.50 6.99
C TYR A 19 -12.68 -6.85 6.36
N LEU A 20 -12.37 -6.87 5.07
CA LEU A 20 -12.14 -8.07 4.28
C LEU A 20 -11.08 -9.00 4.95
N ASN A 21 -10.02 -8.40 5.51
CA ASN A 21 -9.00 -9.08 6.29
C ASN A 21 -8.27 -8.10 7.21
N THR A 22 -7.35 -8.60 8.01
CA THR A 22 -6.56 -7.81 8.99
C THR A 22 -5.70 -6.72 8.37
N PHE A 23 -5.22 -6.87 7.13
CA PHE A 23 -4.47 -5.81 6.45
C PHE A 23 -5.35 -4.61 6.11
N PHE A 24 -6.60 -4.83 5.68
CA PHE A 24 -7.52 -3.70 5.44
C PHE A 24 -7.91 -3.00 6.74
N ALA A 25 -8.10 -3.75 7.83
CA ALA A 25 -8.32 -3.17 9.15
C ALA A 25 -7.11 -2.31 9.61
N PHE A 26 -5.91 -2.79 9.39
CA PHE A 26 -4.68 -2.03 9.63
C PHE A 26 -4.61 -0.76 8.77
N CYS A 27 -4.96 -0.84 7.48
CA CYS A 27 -4.98 0.32 6.60
C CYS A 27 -5.96 1.41 7.06
N GLU A 28 -7.07 1.05 7.73
CA GLU A 28 -7.97 2.07 8.30
C GLU A 28 -7.32 2.88 9.42
N LEU A 29 -6.46 2.27 10.22
CA LEU A 29 -5.69 3.00 11.23
C LEU A 29 -4.71 3.98 10.56
N ILE A 30 -4.05 3.55 9.50
CA ILE A 30 -3.19 4.42 8.69
C ILE A 30 -3.99 5.56 8.04
N ASN A 31 -5.18 5.27 7.50
CA ASN A 31 -6.05 6.29 6.91
C ASN A 31 -6.46 7.35 7.95
N ASN A 32 -6.70 6.96 9.21
CA ASN A 32 -6.96 7.90 10.29
C ASN A 32 -5.78 8.86 10.51
N SER A 33 -4.55 8.34 10.50
CA SER A 33 -3.32 9.16 10.59
C SER A 33 -3.20 10.15 9.43
N LEU A 34 -3.49 9.68 8.19
CA LEU A 34 -3.50 10.55 7.01
C LEU A 34 -4.57 11.65 7.11
N GLN A 35 -5.76 11.33 7.63
CA GLN A 35 -6.85 12.29 7.86
C GLN A 35 -6.53 13.30 8.96
N ALA A 36 -5.65 12.95 9.90
CA ALA A 36 -5.13 13.84 10.92
C ALA A 36 -3.91 14.68 10.45
N ASN A 37 -3.70 14.80 9.13
CA ASN A 37 -2.63 15.58 8.51
C ASN A 37 -1.21 15.13 8.88
N ALA A 38 -1.02 13.87 9.25
CA ALA A 38 0.28 13.31 9.59
C ALA A 38 1.28 13.45 8.42
N LYS A 39 2.51 13.81 8.75
CA LYS A 39 3.64 13.82 7.81
C LYS A 39 4.57 12.64 8.00
N ASN A 40 4.54 12.05 9.19
CA ASN A 40 5.32 10.87 9.51
C ASN A 40 4.42 9.86 10.24
N ILE A 41 4.51 8.60 9.82
CA ILE A 41 3.81 7.48 10.43
C ILE A 41 4.84 6.41 10.75
N TRP A 42 4.93 6.03 12.03
CA TRP A 42 5.79 4.97 12.54
C TRP A 42 4.97 3.75 12.88
N ILE A 43 5.43 2.60 12.43
CA ILE A 43 4.80 1.29 12.65
C ILE A 43 5.87 0.38 13.23
N ASP A 44 5.78 0.11 14.53
CA ASP A 44 6.70 -0.75 15.24
C ASP A 44 5.99 -2.06 15.60
N ILE A 45 6.57 -3.18 15.19
CA ILE A 45 6.00 -4.51 15.41
C ILE A 45 7.01 -5.39 16.10
N ASP A 46 6.63 -5.88 17.29
CA ASP A 46 7.35 -6.88 18.04
C ASP A 46 6.85 -8.28 17.68
N TYR A 47 7.74 -9.12 17.19
CA TYR A 47 7.45 -10.52 16.90
C TYR A 47 7.98 -11.43 18.03
N THR A 48 7.38 -12.61 18.18
CA THR A 48 7.97 -13.65 19.04
C THR A 48 9.31 -14.06 18.45
N SER A 49 10.39 -13.92 19.24
CA SER A 49 11.63 -14.62 18.93
C SER A 49 11.45 -16.09 19.28
N ASN A 50 11.20 -16.93 18.31
CA ASN A 50 11.29 -18.36 18.51
C ASN A 50 12.67 -18.80 18.07
N ASP A 51 13.51 -19.21 19.02
CA ASP A 51 14.81 -19.83 18.77
C ASP A 51 14.68 -21.21 18.07
N GLU A 52 13.47 -21.69 17.91
CA GLU A 52 13.14 -22.90 17.15
C GLU A 52 12.63 -22.52 15.76
N ALA A 53 13.42 -22.81 14.74
CA ALA A 53 13.20 -22.49 13.32
C ALA A 53 11.90 -23.07 12.68
N LEU A 54 11.01 -23.64 13.46
CA LEU A 54 9.80 -24.37 13.01
C LEU A 54 8.47 -23.73 13.48
N GLN A 55 8.49 -22.66 14.30
CA GLN A 55 7.25 -22.04 14.75
C GLN A 55 6.94 -20.77 13.93
N PRO A 56 5.67 -20.53 13.55
CA PRO A 56 5.30 -19.33 12.82
C PRO A 56 5.57 -18.06 13.68
N LEU A 57 6.09 -16.99 13.04
CA LEU A 57 6.25 -15.69 13.65
C LEU A 57 4.89 -15.15 14.11
N VAL A 58 4.74 -14.93 15.41
CA VAL A 58 3.52 -14.37 16.00
C VAL A 58 3.78 -12.93 16.40
N ILE A 59 2.84 -12.03 16.08
CA ILE A 59 2.90 -10.64 16.50
C ILE A 59 2.51 -10.55 17.99
N LYS A 60 3.42 -10.04 18.83
CA LYS A 60 3.14 -9.77 20.25
C LYS A 60 2.50 -8.42 20.47
N LYS A 61 3.03 -7.42 19.78
CA LYS A 61 2.63 -6.03 19.94
C LYS A 61 2.81 -5.28 18.61
N MET A 62 1.90 -4.40 18.31
CA MET A 62 2.01 -3.45 17.22
C MET A 62 1.74 -2.05 17.74
N VAL A 63 2.59 -1.11 17.41
CA VAL A 63 2.42 0.32 17.71
C VAL A 63 2.34 1.08 16.40
N ILE A 64 1.27 1.82 16.21
CA ILE A 64 1.11 2.75 15.08
C ILE A 64 1.05 4.14 15.67
N ARG A 65 2.00 4.99 15.31
CA ARG A 65 2.11 6.36 15.79
C ARG A 65 2.24 7.32 14.62
N ASP A 66 1.61 8.48 14.75
CA ASP A 66 1.72 9.56 13.78
C ASP A 66 2.01 10.91 14.47
N ASP A 67 2.45 11.89 13.68
CA ASP A 67 2.69 13.27 14.11
C ASP A 67 1.58 14.24 13.67
N GLY A 68 0.37 13.73 13.48
CA GLY A 68 -0.80 14.51 13.09
C GLY A 68 -1.36 15.40 14.19
N ASP A 69 -2.59 15.86 13.99
CA ASP A 69 -3.22 16.87 14.85
C ASP A 69 -3.44 16.42 16.29
N GLY A 70 -3.51 15.10 16.54
CA GLY A 70 -3.89 14.54 17.82
C GLY A 70 -5.31 14.94 18.24
N VAL A 71 -5.68 14.65 19.51
CA VAL A 71 -7.00 15.02 20.06
C VAL A 71 -6.84 15.67 21.42
N TYR A 72 -7.34 16.90 21.55
CA TYR A 72 -7.33 17.61 22.83
C TYR A 72 -8.38 17.04 23.77
N VAL A 73 -8.17 17.13 25.08
CA VAL A 73 -8.99 16.48 26.13
C VAL A 73 -10.48 16.81 26.03
N ASP A 74 -10.84 18.02 25.66
CA ASP A 74 -12.25 18.45 25.53
C ASP A 74 -12.94 17.72 24.36
N ASP A 75 -12.20 17.36 23.33
CA ASP A 75 -12.71 16.73 22.10
C ASP A 75 -12.72 15.20 22.16
N ILE A 76 -12.20 14.59 23.23
CA ILE A 76 -12.07 13.12 23.35
C ILE A 76 -13.42 12.43 23.17
N ASN A 77 -14.45 12.92 23.83
CA ASN A 77 -15.78 12.31 23.74
C ASN A 77 -16.33 12.38 22.32
N GLU A 78 -16.25 13.54 21.68
CA GLU A 78 -16.79 13.74 20.34
C GLU A 78 -15.99 13.00 19.28
N LYS A 79 -14.65 13.14 19.33
CA LYS A 79 -13.77 12.63 18.27
C LYS A 79 -13.36 11.17 18.45
N LEU A 80 -13.31 10.63 19.69
CA LEU A 80 -12.81 9.27 19.95
C LEU A 80 -13.86 8.33 20.56
N LEU A 81 -14.81 8.80 21.38
CA LEU A 81 -15.75 7.93 22.07
C LEU A 81 -17.17 7.99 21.49
N ASN A 82 -17.49 8.98 20.68
CA ASN A 82 -18.76 9.04 19.98
C ASN A 82 -18.71 8.19 18.72
N ILE A 83 -19.48 7.11 18.68
CA ILE A 83 -19.48 6.11 17.61
C ILE A 83 -20.63 6.44 16.66
N GLY A 84 -20.30 6.50 15.36
CA GLY A 84 -21.32 6.66 14.33
C GLY A 84 -21.73 8.08 14.00
N THR A 85 -20.90 9.05 14.32
CA THR A 85 -21.15 10.44 13.92
C THR A 85 -20.86 10.67 12.45
N ASN A 86 -21.72 11.45 11.80
CA ASN A 86 -21.51 11.94 10.43
C ASN A 86 -20.58 13.18 10.39
N ASN A 87 -19.76 13.40 11.42
CA ASN A 87 -18.94 14.62 11.56
C ASN A 87 -17.79 14.73 10.54
N LYS A 88 -17.57 13.68 9.74
CA LYS A 88 -16.65 13.73 8.58
C LYS A 88 -17.42 13.30 7.33
N GLU A 89 -17.34 14.08 6.26
CA GLU A 89 -17.85 13.68 4.94
C GLU A 89 -17.30 12.30 4.56
N GLY A 90 -18.18 11.29 4.46
CA GLY A 90 -17.81 9.91 4.15
C GLY A 90 -17.27 9.05 5.31
N GLY A 91 -17.09 9.61 6.52
CA GLY A 91 -16.58 8.88 7.68
C GLY A 91 -17.69 8.30 8.56
N LYS A 92 -17.68 6.99 8.81
CA LYS A 92 -18.68 6.32 9.69
C LYS A 92 -18.34 6.42 11.19
N GLY A 93 -17.21 7.04 11.56
CA GLY A 93 -16.75 7.18 12.94
C GLY A 93 -16.35 5.86 13.62
N ILE A 94 -16.18 4.78 12.88
CA ILE A 94 -15.86 3.43 13.39
C ILE A 94 -14.44 2.96 13.09
N GLY A 95 -13.71 3.64 12.18
CA GLY A 95 -12.40 3.20 11.69
C GLY A 95 -11.35 2.94 12.78
N ARG A 96 -11.42 3.67 13.92
CA ARG A 96 -10.53 3.45 15.08
C ARG A 96 -10.72 2.09 15.75
N PHE A 97 -11.91 1.49 15.64
CA PHE A 97 -12.21 0.17 16.17
C PHE A 97 -11.77 -0.96 15.25
N ALA A 98 -11.25 -0.63 14.05
CA ALA A 98 -10.61 -1.59 13.16
C ALA A 98 -9.47 -2.36 13.87
N ALA A 99 -8.82 -1.72 14.85
CA ALA A 99 -7.80 -2.35 15.69
C ALA A 99 -8.30 -3.62 16.39
N PHE A 100 -9.58 -3.71 16.75
CA PHE A 100 -10.17 -4.93 17.34
C PHE A 100 -10.27 -6.11 16.38
N GLN A 101 -10.11 -5.91 15.10
CA GLN A 101 -9.97 -7.02 14.16
C GLN A 101 -8.55 -7.61 14.17
N LEU A 102 -7.57 -6.87 14.72
CA LEU A 102 -6.17 -7.29 14.84
C LEU A 102 -5.88 -7.95 16.19
N GLY A 103 -6.34 -7.33 17.28
CA GLY A 103 -6.08 -7.80 18.65
C GLY A 103 -7.18 -7.42 19.62
N GLN A 104 -7.14 -8.02 20.82
CA GLN A 104 -8.19 -7.87 21.83
C GLN A 104 -7.97 -6.70 22.80
N THR A 105 -6.71 -6.28 22.97
CA THR A 105 -6.34 -5.19 23.87
C THR A 105 -5.75 -4.05 23.06
N ILE A 106 -6.33 -2.87 23.23
CA ILE A 106 -5.94 -1.66 22.52
C ILE A 106 -5.68 -0.56 23.53
N GLU A 107 -4.61 0.19 23.34
CA GLU A 107 -4.38 1.43 24.05
C GLU A 107 -4.22 2.57 23.05
N ILE A 108 -5.04 3.61 23.20
CA ILE A 108 -4.92 4.83 22.43
C ILE A 108 -4.24 5.87 23.32
N GLU A 109 -3.14 6.43 22.82
CA GLU A 109 -2.46 7.56 23.45
C GLU A 109 -2.45 8.74 22.48
N THR A 110 -2.87 9.92 22.94
CA THR A 110 -2.90 11.11 22.09
C THR A 110 -2.46 12.35 22.84
N VAL A 111 -1.70 13.20 22.15
CA VAL A 111 -1.42 14.57 22.58
C VAL A 111 -2.08 15.52 21.60
N GLY A 112 -3.05 16.26 22.07
CA GLY A 112 -3.75 17.30 21.32
C GLY A 112 -3.50 18.70 21.88
N LYS A 113 -3.89 19.72 21.14
CA LYS A 113 -3.71 21.13 21.50
C LYS A 113 -4.98 21.94 21.33
N SER A 114 -5.15 22.95 22.16
CA SER A 114 -6.16 23.98 22.02
C SER A 114 -5.47 25.34 21.88
N GLN A 115 -5.50 25.90 20.67
CA GLN A 115 -4.90 27.22 20.41
C GLN A 115 -5.62 28.31 21.23
N ALA A 116 -6.96 28.24 21.32
CA ALA A 116 -7.75 29.22 22.04
C ALA A 116 -7.41 29.27 23.54
N LYS A 117 -7.05 28.12 24.13
CA LYS A 117 -6.67 28.01 25.56
C LYS A 117 -5.17 28.12 25.78
N ASN A 118 -4.35 28.13 24.73
CA ASN A 118 -2.89 27.98 24.78
C ASN A 118 -2.45 26.82 25.66
N LYS A 119 -3.10 25.64 25.50
CA LYS A 119 -2.87 24.45 26.29
C LYS A 119 -2.75 23.22 25.41
N SER A 120 -2.06 22.22 25.93
CA SER A 120 -2.01 20.86 25.38
C SER A 120 -2.49 19.85 26.41
N SER A 121 -2.94 18.71 25.93
CA SER A 121 -3.32 17.60 26.82
C SER A 121 -2.80 16.30 26.29
N LYS A 122 -2.43 15.40 27.21
CA LYS A 122 -2.16 13.99 26.93
C LYS A 122 -3.28 13.16 27.49
N THR A 123 -3.85 12.26 26.67
CA THR A 123 -4.91 11.35 27.08
C THR A 123 -4.54 9.92 26.71
N ILE A 124 -4.70 8.99 27.66
CA ILE A 124 -4.52 7.55 27.46
C ILE A 124 -5.87 6.86 27.68
N ILE A 125 -6.28 6.03 26.71
CA ILE A 125 -7.57 5.35 26.66
C ILE A 125 -7.31 3.84 26.48
N PRO A 126 -7.37 3.04 27.56
CA PRO A 126 -7.28 1.59 27.45
C PRO A 126 -8.63 1.02 27.03
N LEU A 127 -8.63 0.14 26.03
CA LEU A 127 -9.83 -0.54 25.51
C LEU A 127 -9.59 -2.04 25.48
N ASN A 128 -10.59 -2.82 25.90
CA ASN A 128 -10.53 -4.27 25.81
C ASN A 128 -11.78 -4.80 25.11
N TYR A 129 -11.58 -5.71 24.13
CA TYR A 129 -12.67 -6.30 23.35
C TYR A 129 -13.75 -6.95 24.23
N LYS A 130 -13.34 -7.60 25.33
CA LYS A 130 -14.25 -8.27 26.26
C LYS A 130 -15.22 -7.32 26.97
N SER A 131 -14.86 -6.03 27.10
CA SER A 131 -15.75 -5.00 27.66
C SER A 131 -16.96 -4.70 26.78
N PHE A 132 -16.89 -5.10 25.49
CA PHE A 132 -17.98 -4.95 24.52
C PHE A 132 -18.76 -6.26 24.31
N GLY A 133 -18.95 -7.06 25.36
CA GLY A 133 -19.60 -8.38 25.31
C GLY A 133 -20.98 -8.36 24.62
N LYS A 134 -21.43 -9.53 24.15
CA LYS A 134 -22.62 -9.70 23.29
C LYS A 134 -23.92 -9.13 23.86
N ASN A 135 -24.00 -8.91 25.18
CA ASN A 135 -25.21 -8.48 25.88
C ASN A 135 -25.10 -7.08 26.53
N ILE A 136 -24.02 -6.33 26.22
CA ILE A 136 -23.80 -5.01 26.81
C ILE A 136 -24.07 -3.96 25.73
N ASN A 137 -24.93 -2.99 26.08
CA ASN A 137 -25.14 -1.82 25.25
C ASN A 137 -23.83 -1.02 25.20
N VAL A 138 -23.38 -0.62 24.01
CA VAL A 138 -22.10 0.10 23.89
C VAL A 138 -22.09 1.40 24.70
N SER A 139 -23.25 2.04 24.85
CA SER A 139 -23.42 3.22 25.70
C SER A 139 -23.20 2.94 27.22
N GLU A 140 -23.21 1.68 27.61
CA GLU A 140 -22.97 1.25 29.01
C GLU A 140 -21.48 0.94 29.26
N VAL A 141 -20.66 0.84 28.17
CA VAL A 141 -19.24 0.57 28.31
C VAL A 141 -18.53 1.81 28.84
N GLN A 142 -18.06 1.69 30.07
CA GLN A 142 -17.28 2.74 30.73
C GLN A 142 -15.79 2.52 30.51
N VAL A 143 -15.09 3.60 30.17
CA VAL A 143 -13.64 3.60 29.99
C VAL A 143 -13.01 4.59 30.96
N THR A 144 -12.04 4.13 31.72
CA THR A 144 -11.25 4.99 32.60
C THR A 144 -10.08 5.57 31.83
N THR A 145 -10.10 6.87 31.58
CA THR A 145 -9.03 7.58 30.90
C THR A 145 -8.04 8.17 31.90
N LYS A 146 -6.73 8.24 31.50
CA LYS A 146 -5.72 9.03 32.19
C LYS A 146 -5.51 10.31 31.39
N GLU A 147 -5.64 11.45 32.05
CA GLU A 147 -5.61 12.77 31.39
C GLU A 147 -4.67 13.70 32.12
N GLU A 148 -3.80 14.35 31.37
CA GLU A 148 -2.85 15.35 31.83
C GLU A 148 -2.97 16.60 30.97
N ILE A 149 -2.99 17.77 31.58
CA ILE A 149 -3.10 19.07 30.90
C ILE A 149 -1.80 19.84 31.15
N PHE A 150 -1.27 20.42 30.08
CA PHE A 150 -0.01 21.17 30.08
C PHE A 150 -0.28 22.61 29.62
N ASP A 151 0.40 23.57 30.26
CA ASP A 151 0.42 24.95 29.76
C ASP A 151 1.34 25.04 28.55
N GLY A 152 0.89 25.79 27.53
CA GLY A 152 1.61 25.93 26.26
C GLY A 152 1.30 24.84 25.23
N ILE A 153 1.89 25.00 24.06
CA ILE A 153 1.63 24.13 22.89
C ILE A 153 2.74 23.10 22.73
N LEU A 154 2.41 21.84 22.94
CA LEU A 154 3.27 20.69 22.75
C LEU A 154 3.16 20.14 21.31
N LYS A 155 4.14 19.33 20.92
CA LYS A 155 4.08 18.57 19.67
C LYS A 155 2.96 17.52 19.78
N THR A 156 2.03 17.57 18.83
CA THR A 156 0.88 16.68 18.77
C THR A 156 1.25 15.32 18.20
N TYR A 157 0.50 14.28 18.59
CA TYR A 157 0.59 12.94 18.01
C TYR A 157 -0.65 12.10 18.37
N TYR A 158 -0.82 11.04 17.61
CA TYR A 158 -1.77 9.98 17.92
C TYR A 158 -1.07 8.63 17.81
N GLN A 159 -1.32 7.74 18.77
CA GLN A 159 -0.71 6.41 18.84
C GLN A 159 -1.76 5.38 19.20
N VAL A 160 -1.75 4.26 18.48
CA VAL A 160 -2.52 3.06 18.78
C VAL A 160 -1.56 1.91 19.06
N THR A 161 -1.66 1.34 20.24
CA THR A 161 -0.95 0.12 20.63
C THR A 161 -1.93 -1.04 20.63
N ILE A 162 -1.60 -2.12 19.91
CA ILE A 162 -2.43 -3.31 19.77
C ILE A 162 -1.68 -4.48 20.38
N MET A 163 -2.34 -5.24 21.24
CA MET A 163 -1.83 -6.41 21.94
C MET A 163 -2.86 -7.54 21.90
N ASP A 164 -2.47 -8.73 22.34
CA ASP A 164 -3.31 -9.91 22.38
C ASP A 164 -3.92 -10.22 20.99
N PHE A 165 -3.03 -10.33 20.01
CA PHE A 165 -3.40 -10.67 18.63
C PHE A 165 -4.14 -12.01 18.59
N TYR A 166 -5.07 -12.13 17.65
CA TYR A 166 -5.78 -13.39 17.45
C TYR A 166 -4.83 -14.43 16.83
N ASP A 167 -4.70 -15.57 17.51
CA ASP A 167 -3.96 -16.73 17.05
C ASP A 167 -4.90 -17.90 16.73
N ASP A 168 -4.35 -18.97 16.15
CA ASP A 168 -5.12 -20.14 15.79
C ASP A 168 -5.68 -20.94 17.00
N SER A 169 -5.25 -20.61 18.24
CA SER A 169 -5.75 -21.24 19.48
C SER A 169 -7.04 -20.61 19.99
N ILE A 170 -7.43 -19.44 19.49
CA ILE A 170 -8.65 -18.75 19.89
C ILE A 170 -9.80 -19.26 19.04
N THR A 171 -10.58 -20.16 19.58
CA THR A 171 -11.72 -20.88 18.95
C THR A 171 -12.85 -19.95 18.44
N ASP A 172 -12.83 -18.66 18.74
CA ASP A 172 -13.81 -17.67 18.30
C ASP A 172 -13.28 -16.76 17.16
N SER A 173 -12.18 -17.17 16.51
CA SER A 173 -11.55 -16.36 15.46
C SER A 173 -12.24 -16.54 14.11
N SER A 174 -13.01 -15.52 13.72
CA SER A 174 -13.43 -15.38 12.31
C SER A 174 -12.20 -15.43 11.39
N PRO A 175 -12.25 -16.09 10.21
CA PRO A 175 -11.17 -16.06 9.23
C PRO A 175 -10.66 -14.65 8.90
N LYS A 176 -11.52 -13.63 9.06
CA LYS A 176 -11.18 -12.21 8.86
C LYS A 176 -10.26 -11.61 9.92
N LYS A 177 -10.13 -12.26 11.08
CA LYS A 177 -9.21 -11.88 12.17
C LYS A 177 -7.85 -12.54 12.05
N LYS A 178 -7.70 -13.49 11.14
CA LYS A 178 -6.42 -14.14 10.89
C LYS A 178 -5.41 -13.13 10.34
N ILE A 179 -4.21 -13.13 10.93
CA ILE A 179 -3.12 -12.28 10.45
C ILE A 179 -2.70 -12.73 9.06
N VAL A 180 -2.79 -11.82 8.09
CA VAL A 180 -2.40 -12.10 6.71
C VAL A 180 -0.93 -11.82 6.49
N ASP A 181 -0.31 -12.49 5.51
CA ASP A 181 1.11 -12.39 5.19
C ASP A 181 1.60 -10.95 4.94
N LYS A 182 0.73 -10.06 4.46
CA LYS A 182 1.02 -8.64 4.25
C LYS A 182 1.42 -7.90 5.54
N LEU A 183 1.03 -8.39 6.72
CA LEU A 183 1.39 -7.83 8.03
C LEU A 183 2.68 -8.43 8.61
N LEU A 184 3.25 -9.45 7.98
CA LEU A 184 4.51 -10.03 8.41
C LEU A 184 5.68 -9.10 8.09
N LYS A 185 6.74 -9.15 8.93
CA LYS A 185 7.90 -8.25 8.89
C LYS A 185 8.46 -8.02 7.49
N GLU A 186 8.57 -9.07 6.70
CA GLU A 186 9.21 -9.03 5.38
C GLU A 186 8.31 -8.41 4.30
N ASN A 187 7.00 -8.44 4.49
CA ASN A 187 6.01 -8.05 3.50
C ASN A 187 5.39 -6.69 3.76
N LEU A 188 5.39 -6.21 5.02
CA LEU A 188 4.64 -5.02 5.41
C LEU A 188 5.06 -3.76 4.65
N ALA A 189 6.37 -3.52 4.51
CA ALA A 189 6.86 -2.35 3.80
C ALA A 189 6.45 -2.36 2.33
N ALA A 190 6.51 -3.52 1.67
CA ALA A 190 6.06 -3.68 0.28
C ALA A 190 4.53 -3.53 0.16
N ALA A 191 3.76 -4.05 1.12
CA ALA A 191 2.31 -3.91 1.14
C ALA A 191 1.85 -2.46 1.38
N LEU A 192 2.56 -1.71 2.24
CA LEU A 192 2.33 -0.28 2.44
C LEU A 192 2.70 0.52 1.18
N PHE A 193 3.84 0.20 0.55
CA PHE A 193 4.20 0.84 -0.71
C PHE A 193 3.14 0.56 -1.77
N GLU A 194 2.68 -0.67 -1.95
CA GLU A 194 1.60 -1.01 -2.89
C GLU A 194 0.35 -0.17 -2.62
N ARG A 195 -0.01 0.05 -1.35
CA ARG A 195 -1.23 0.77 -0.97
C ARG A 195 -1.12 2.28 -1.08
N TYR A 196 0.04 2.85 -0.77
CA TYR A 196 0.26 4.29 -0.62
C TYR A 196 1.39 4.83 -1.51
N SER A 197 1.72 4.12 -2.61
CA SER A 197 2.88 4.42 -3.45
C SER A 197 2.97 5.86 -3.93
N LEU A 198 1.85 6.47 -4.34
CA LEU A 198 1.84 7.87 -4.79
C LEU A 198 2.18 8.85 -3.65
N LYS A 199 1.61 8.62 -2.44
CA LYS A 199 1.92 9.45 -1.27
C LYS A 199 3.38 9.30 -0.83
N ILE A 200 3.90 8.07 -0.89
CA ILE A 200 5.31 7.76 -0.58
C ILE A 200 6.23 8.38 -1.63
N TYR A 201 5.88 8.25 -2.91
CA TYR A 201 6.65 8.81 -4.01
C TYR A 201 6.73 10.34 -3.96
N ASN A 202 5.58 11.00 -3.78
CA ASN A 202 5.50 12.45 -3.67
C ASN A 202 6.10 13.00 -2.36
N ARG A 203 6.43 12.10 -1.42
CA ARG A 203 6.87 12.46 -0.06
C ARG A 203 5.84 13.27 0.71
N ASP A 204 4.57 13.09 0.39
CA ASP A 204 3.45 13.71 1.11
C ASP A 204 3.42 13.23 2.56
N VAL A 205 3.77 11.96 2.77
CA VAL A 205 3.90 11.29 4.06
C VAL A 205 5.08 10.32 4.02
N LYS A 206 5.79 10.20 5.14
CA LYS A 206 6.88 9.24 5.35
C LYS A 206 6.40 8.10 6.23
N PHE A 207 6.62 6.88 5.78
CA PHE A 207 6.32 5.67 6.53
C PHE A 207 7.60 5.03 7.05
N TYR A 208 7.61 4.70 8.32
CA TYR A 208 8.71 3.98 8.97
C TYR A 208 8.17 2.65 9.50
N VAL A 209 8.81 1.55 9.15
CA VAL A 209 8.52 0.22 9.67
C VAL A 209 9.72 -0.25 10.48
N ASN A 210 9.54 -0.46 11.78
CA ASN A 210 10.62 -0.77 12.72
C ASN A 210 11.85 0.15 12.52
N ASN A 211 11.60 1.46 12.53
CA ASN A 211 12.57 2.54 12.31
C ASN A 211 13.21 2.60 10.91
N HIS A 212 12.77 1.79 9.95
CA HIS A 212 13.27 1.84 8.56
C HIS A 212 12.30 2.64 7.69
N LEU A 213 12.78 3.71 7.08
CA LEU A 213 12.01 4.52 6.12
C LEU A 213 11.69 3.67 4.88
N ILE A 214 10.43 3.71 4.44
CA ILE A 214 10.05 3.17 3.13
C ILE A 214 10.46 4.18 2.07
N ASP A 215 11.57 3.91 1.36
CA ASP A 215 12.06 4.77 0.28
C ASP A 215 11.43 4.34 -1.06
N PRO A 216 10.77 5.25 -1.81
CA PRO A 216 10.22 4.91 -3.12
C PRO A 216 11.26 4.38 -4.10
N THR A 217 12.52 4.80 -3.98
CA THR A 217 13.60 4.34 -4.86
C THR A 217 13.91 2.86 -4.72
N ASP A 218 13.46 2.21 -3.64
CA ASP A 218 13.62 0.76 -3.47
C ASP A 218 12.62 -0.05 -4.31
N TYR A 219 11.52 0.57 -4.73
CA TYR A 219 10.39 -0.09 -5.38
C TYR A 219 10.16 0.31 -6.83
N ILE A 220 10.48 1.55 -7.23
CA ILE A 220 10.14 2.09 -8.54
C ILE A 220 11.35 2.29 -9.45
N ILE A 221 11.09 2.25 -10.75
CA ILE A 221 12.03 2.59 -11.82
C ILE A 221 11.56 3.90 -12.45
N GLY A 222 12.45 4.90 -12.50
CA GLY A 222 12.13 6.20 -13.08
C GLY A 222 11.03 6.97 -12.32
N SER A 223 10.31 7.79 -13.06
CA SER A 223 9.18 8.59 -12.55
C SER A 223 7.84 8.01 -12.99
N PRO A 224 6.78 8.11 -12.19
CA PRO A 224 5.44 7.75 -12.62
C PRO A 224 5.00 8.53 -13.86
N SER A 225 4.40 7.85 -14.83
CA SER A 225 3.75 8.50 -15.96
C SER A 225 2.31 8.86 -15.58
N ILE A 226 1.88 10.06 -15.95
CA ILE A 226 0.57 10.62 -15.58
C ILE A 226 -0.19 10.94 -16.85
N GLU A 227 -1.41 10.42 -16.97
CA GLU A 227 -2.32 10.72 -18.06
C GLU A 227 -3.70 11.05 -17.51
N ASP A 228 -4.25 12.20 -17.90
CA ASP A 228 -5.63 12.58 -17.62
C ASP A 228 -6.44 12.47 -18.92
N VAL A 229 -7.41 11.58 -18.94
CA VAL A 229 -8.15 11.21 -20.15
C VAL A 229 -9.64 11.46 -19.97
N SER A 230 -10.28 11.98 -21.01
CA SER A 230 -11.73 12.18 -21.05
C SER A 230 -12.46 10.86 -21.27
N TYR A 231 -13.46 10.57 -20.45
CA TYR A 231 -14.34 9.42 -20.54
C TYR A 231 -15.79 9.90 -20.64
N ILE A 232 -16.51 9.43 -21.65
CA ILE A 232 -17.93 9.70 -21.81
C ILE A 232 -18.69 8.46 -21.34
N ASP A 233 -19.52 8.61 -20.32
CA ASP A 233 -20.37 7.53 -19.84
C ASP A 233 -21.55 7.24 -20.78
N LYS A 234 -22.32 6.18 -20.53
CA LYS A 234 -23.48 5.81 -21.33
C LYS A 234 -24.61 6.86 -21.36
N ALA A 235 -24.62 7.74 -20.34
CA ALA A 235 -25.57 8.85 -20.28
C ALA A 235 -25.08 10.09 -21.05
N GLY A 236 -23.90 10.02 -21.68
CA GLY A 236 -23.30 11.12 -22.44
C GLY A 236 -22.58 12.16 -21.57
N LYS A 237 -22.41 11.90 -20.26
CA LYS A 237 -21.70 12.79 -19.35
C LYS A 237 -20.20 12.56 -19.47
N ASN A 238 -19.45 13.68 -19.54
CA ASN A 238 -18.00 13.64 -19.61
C ASN A 238 -17.37 13.64 -18.21
N HIS A 239 -16.38 12.77 -18.03
CA HIS A 239 -15.59 12.60 -16.81
C HIS A 239 -14.11 12.68 -17.13
N VAL A 240 -13.31 13.18 -16.21
CA VAL A 240 -11.86 13.12 -16.30
C VAL A 240 -11.38 11.93 -15.47
N ILE A 241 -10.65 11.03 -16.12
CA ILE A 241 -10.06 9.85 -15.51
C ILE A 241 -8.56 10.04 -15.48
N SER A 242 -7.99 10.02 -14.29
CA SER A 242 -6.55 10.12 -14.06
C SER A 242 -5.92 8.74 -13.98
N PHE A 243 -4.96 8.48 -14.86
CA PHE A 243 -4.11 7.30 -14.82
C PHE A 243 -2.73 7.67 -14.27
N ARG A 244 -2.23 6.84 -13.38
CA ARG A 244 -0.87 6.96 -12.81
C ARG A 244 -0.18 5.62 -12.97
N TYR A 245 0.76 5.52 -13.92
CA TYR A 245 1.52 4.31 -14.22
C TYR A 245 2.83 4.35 -13.46
N ILE A 246 3.06 3.38 -12.61
CA ILE A 246 4.28 3.24 -11.83
C ILE A 246 5.03 1.99 -12.28
N ASN A 247 6.22 2.18 -12.84
CA ASN A 247 7.10 1.09 -13.20
C ASN A 247 7.82 0.56 -11.95
N LEU A 248 7.75 -0.75 -11.73
CA LEU A 248 8.28 -1.41 -10.56
C LEU A 248 9.59 -2.12 -10.85
N LYS A 249 10.49 -2.14 -9.86
CA LYS A 249 11.69 -2.97 -9.89
C LYS A 249 11.38 -4.48 -9.87
N HIS A 250 10.16 -4.86 -9.45
CA HIS A 250 9.69 -6.24 -9.43
C HIS A 250 9.02 -6.60 -10.74
N VAL A 251 9.61 -7.51 -11.49
CA VAL A 251 9.31 -7.76 -12.89
C VAL A 251 7.95 -8.39 -13.17
N GLU A 252 7.25 -8.92 -12.17
CA GLU A 252 6.02 -9.71 -12.39
C GLU A 252 4.75 -9.12 -11.75
N ASN A 253 4.86 -8.11 -10.90
CA ASN A 253 3.67 -7.51 -10.31
C ASN A 253 3.01 -6.53 -11.29
N ARG A 254 1.81 -6.87 -11.74
CA ARG A 254 0.97 -6.00 -12.59
C ARG A 254 -0.38 -5.90 -11.95
N LYS A 255 -0.71 -4.73 -11.42
CA LYS A 255 -1.98 -4.51 -10.75
C LYS A 255 -2.59 -3.21 -11.17
N VAL A 256 -3.90 -3.22 -11.34
CA VAL A 256 -4.71 -2.02 -11.56
C VAL A 256 -5.49 -1.76 -10.27
N PHE A 257 -5.39 -0.54 -9.78
CA PHE A 257 -6.08 -0.09 -8.58
C PHE A 257 -7.05 1.01 -8.97
N LEU A 258 -8.33 0.79 -8.72
CA LEU A 258 -9.30 1.88 -8.72
C LEU A 258 -9.20 2.61 -7.38
N THR A 259 -9.05 3.91 -7.44
CA THR A 259 -8.91 4.74 -6.26
C THR A 259 -10.09 5.69 -6.12
N THR A 260 -10.44 6.01 -4.89
CA THR A 260 -11.46 6.99 -4.55
C THR A 260 -10.86 8.05 -3.65
N THR A 261 -11.40 9.25 -3.71
CA THR A 261 -11.04 10.33 -2.80
C THR A 261 -12.06 10.40 -1.67
N ASN A 262 -11.65 10.06 -0.44
CA ASN A 262 -12.46 10.18 0.76
C ASN A 262 -11.81 11.21 1.69
N ALA A 263 -12.58 12.23 2.08
CA ALA A 263 -12.10 13.31 2.96
C ALA A 263 -10.75 13.93 2.49
N GLY A 264 -10.59 14.14 1.18
CA GLY A 264 -9.37 14.68 0.58
C GLY A 264 -8.20 13.69 0.45
N ILE A 265 -8.40 12.43 0.83
CA ILE A 265 -7.37 11.40 0.74
C ILE A 265 -7.74 10.39 -0.35
N GLN A 266 -6.84 10.28 -1.33
CA GLN A 266 -6.94 9.23 -2.33
C GLN A 266 -6.56 7.88 -1.70
N THR A 267 -7.50 6.95 -1.66
CA THR A 267 -7.32 5.61 -1.13
C THR A 267 -7.73 4.56 -2.16
N ILE A 268 -7.11 3.39 -2.10
CA ILE A 268 -7.59 2.25 -2.86
C ILE A 268 -8.92 1.81 -2.23
N ALA A 269 -9.97 1.81 -3.02
CA ALA A 269 -11.25 1.31 -2.59
C ALA A 269 -11.15 -0.20 -2.32
N SER A 270 -11.73 -0.67 -1.23
CA SER A 270 -11.76 -2.08 -0.87
C SER A 270 -12.43 -2.89 -1.98
N GLY A 271 -11.78 -3.95 -2.47
CA GLY A 271 -12.31 -4.82 -3.52
C GLY A 271 -12.03 -4.36 -4.96
N PHE A 272 -11.28 -3.28 -5.16
CA PHE A 272 -10.98 -2.72 -6.49
C PHE A 272 -9.53 -2.94 -6.94
N GLU A 273 -8.93 -4.02 -6.53
CA GLU A 273 -7.64 -4.46 -7.02
C GLU A 273 -7.87 -5.47 -8.14
N PHE A 274 -7.31 -5.21 -9.31
CA PHE A 274 -7.36 -6.15 -10.42
C PHE A 274 -5.97 -6.70 -10.69
N ASP A 275 -5.91 -7.99 -10.90
CA ASP A 275 -4.76 -8.58 -11.59
C ASP A 275 -4.85 -8.20 -13.06
N ALA A 276 -3.84 -7.52 -13.54
CA ALA A 276 -3.85 -6.98 -14.89
C ALA A 276 -3.31 -8.00 -15.90
N GLU A 277 -3.89 -9.20 -15.97
CA GLU A 277 -3.52 -10.23 -16.95
C GLU A 277 -3.68 -9.76 -18.40
N TRP A 278 -4.63 -8.86 -18.64
CA TRP A 278 -4.88 -8.26 -19.95
C TRP A 278 -3.90 -7.15 -20.33
N LEU A 279 -3.06 -6.70 -19.38
CA LEU A 279 -1.94 -5.81 -19.68
C LEU A 279 -0.74 -6.65 -20.04
N SER A 280 -0.16 -6.41 -21.20
CA SER A 280 0.97 -7.15 -21.73
C SER A 280 2.20 -6.25 -21.91
N PRO A 281 2.71 -5.57 -20.87
CA PRO A 281 4.00 -4.92 -21.02
C PRO A 281 5.07 -6.00 -21.24
N LYS A 282 5.89 -5.85 -22.27
CA LYS A 282 6.98 -6.79 -22.53
C LYS A 282 8.00 -6.79 -21.40
N ILE A 283 8.07 -5.69 -20.64
CA ILE A 283 9.07 -5.46 -19.61
C ILE A 283 8.44 -4.83 -18.38
N GLY A 284 8.94 -5.27 -17.22
CA GLY A 284 8.70 -4.67 -15.92
C GLY A 284 7.38 -5.08 -15.27
N GLY A 285 7.31 -4.80 -13.97
CA GLY A 285 6.10 -4.79 -13.19
C GLY A 285 5.48 -3.40 -13.20
N TRP A 286 4.17 -3.33 -13.09
CA TRP A 286 3.46 -2.07 -13.18
C TRP A 286 2.31 -2.01 -12.18
N PHE A 287 2.23 -0.88 -11.46
CA PHE A 287 1.01 -0.47 -10.80
C PHE A 287 0.35 0.65 -11.59
N ILE A 288 -0.95 0.52 -11.78
CA ILE A 288 -1.78 1.51 -12.45
C ILE A 288 -2.83 1.98 -11.46
N TYR A 289 -2.72 3.23 -11.02
CA TYR A 289 -3.73 3.85 -10.17
C TYR A 289 -4.65 4.68 -11.05
N ILE A 290 -5.94 4.41 -10.95
CA ILE A 290 -6.98 5.05 -11.73
C ILE A 290 -7.90 5.79 -10.78
N ASN A 291 -8.06 7.09 -10.97
CA ASN A 291 -8.91 7.94 -10.15
C ASN A 291 -9.88 8.75 -11.03
N SER A 292 -11.08 8.96 -10.49
CA SER A 292 -12.00 9.96 -11.03
C SER A 292 -12.77 10.61 -9.90
N ASP A 293 -12.68 11.93 -9.81
CA ASP A 293 -13.41 12.70 -8.81
C ASP A 293 -14.88 12.89 -9.16
N THR A 294 -15.26 12.61 -10.43
CA THR A 294 -16.62 12.82 -10.95
C THR A 294 -17.43 11.53 -11.11
N LEU A 295 -16.78 10.37 -11.14
CA LEU A 295 -17.43 9.08 -11.05
C LEU A 295 -17.66 8.78 -9.57
N GLY A 296 -18.90 8.94 -9.12
CA GLY A 296 -19.26 8.77 -7.72
C GLY A 296 -18.94 7.37 -7.18
N SER A 297 -18.85 7.27 -5.86
CA SER A 297 -18.62 6.01 -5.12
C SER A 297 -19.64 4.91 -5.48
N ASP A 298 -20.74 5.24 -6.09
CA ASP A 298 -21.82 4.29 -6.45
C ASP A 298 -21.42 3.35 -7.58
N LEU A 299 -20.58 3.81 -8.53
CA LEU A 299 -20.03 2.94 -9.58
C LEU A 299 -19.17 1.83 -8.98
N TYR A 300 -18.49 2.11 -7.87
CA TYR A 300 -17.61 1.17 -7.19
C TYR A 300 -18.29 0.29 -6.14
N ARG A 301 -19.50 0.66 -5.68
CA ARG A 301 -20.29 -0.16 -4.74
C ARG A 301 -20.83 -1.43 -5.35
N ASN A 302 -20.99 -1.46 -6.67
CA ASN A 302 -21.63 -2.55 -7.41
C ASN A 302 -20.66 -3.52 -8.07
N ILE A 303 -19.35 -3.44 -7.78
CA ILE A 303 -18.33 -4.30 -8.41
C ILE A 303 -18.52 -5.79 -8.12
N SER A 304 -19.13 -6.16 -7.01
CA SER A 304 -19.54 -7.55 -6.74
C SER A 304 -20.64 -8.06 -7.70
N LEU A 305 -21.25 -7.17 -8.50
CA LEU A 305 -22.25 -7.44 -9.55
C LEU A 305 -21.68 -7.18 -10.95
N ASP A 306 -20.38 -7.28 -11.11
CA ASP A 306 -19.56 -6.90 -12.26
C ASP A 306 -20.14 -7.35 -13.62
N ASP A 307 -20.70 -8.56 -13.67
CA ASP A 307 -21.25 -9.12 -14.90
C ASP A 307 -22.67 -8.62 -15.22
N MET A 308 -23.30 -7.86 -14.32
CA MET A 308 -24.68 -7.39 -14.47
C MET A 308 -24.77 -5.88 -14.74
N ASP A 309 -23.78 -5.07 -14.37
CA ASP A 309 -23.80 -3.62 -14.58
C ASP A 309 -23.14 -3.23 -15.91
N GLU A 310 -23.99 -2.88 -16.88
CA GLU A 310 -23.58 -2.44 -18.22
C GLU A 310 -22.76 -1.13 -18.21
N ASN A 311 -22.94 -0.25 -17.22
CA ASN A 311 -22.15 0.98 -17.10
C ASN A 311 -20.73 0.63 -16.66
N PHE A 312 -20.62 -0.29 -15.72
CA PHE A 312 -19.31 -0.77 -15.26
C PHE A 312 -18.55 -1.53 -16.36
N LYS A 313 -19.24 -2.38 -17.16
CA LYS A 313 -18.64 -3.03 -18.33
C LYS A 313 -18.09 -2.02 -19.34
N HIS A 314 -18.86 -0.97 -19.64
CA HIS A 314 -18.42 0.10 -20.53
C HIS A 314 -17.19 0.83 -19.99
N TYR A 315 -17.20 1.17 -18.69
CA TYR A 315 -16.07 1.79 -18.01
C TYR A 315 -14.83 0.89 -18.00
N LYS A 316 -14.98 -0.39 -17.65
CA LYS A 316 -13.90 -1.39 -17.66
C LYS A 316 -13.27 -1.56 -19.05
N ALA A 317 -14.09 -1.56 -20.10
CA ALA A 317 -13.60 -1.61 -21.47
C ALA A 317 -12.77 -0.36 -21.83
N PHE A 318 -13.20 0.83 -21.40
CA PHE A 318 -12.45 2.07 -21.58
C PHE A 318 -11.10 2.01 -20.85
N LEU A 319 -11.08 1.61 -19.56
CA LEU A 319 -9.85 1.47 -18.78
C LEU A 319 -8.86 0.52 -19.43
N LYS A 320 -9.35 -0.62 -19.92
CA LYS A 320 -8.56 -1.62 -20.63
C LYS A 320 -7.94 -1.04 -21.92
N ASN A 321 -8.74 -0.35 -22.72
CA ASN A 321 -8.28 0.22 -23.98
C ASN A 321 -7.22 1.31 -23.76
N GLN A 322 -7.43 2.18 -22.76
CA GLN A 322 -6.47 3.24 -22.44
C GLN A 322 -5.16 2.67 -21.96
N SER A 323 -5.21 1.71 -21.02
CA SER A 323 -3.99 1.05 -20.52
C SER A 323 -3.28 0.27 -21.62
N ALA A 324 -4.02 -0.40 -22.52
CA ALA A 324 -3.42 -1.09 -23.67
C ALA A 324 -2.75 -0.12 -24.66
N HIS A 325 -3.29 1.11 -24.81
CA HIS A 325 -2.65 2.15 -25.61
C HIS A 325 -1.31 2.56 -25.01
N PHE A 326 -1.26 2.87 -23.71
CA PHE A 326 -0.03 3.20 -23.00
C PHE A 326 1.05 2.12 -23.18
N PHE A 327 0.71 0.84 -22.97
CA PHE A 327 1.69 -0.25 -23.07
C PHE A 327 2.09 -0.56 -24.50
N ARG A 328 1.26 -0.27 -25.50
CA ARG A 328 1.71 -0.35 -26.92
C ARG A 328 2.84 0.63 -27.21
N GLU A 329 2.75 1.84 -26.71
CA GLU A 329 3.82 2.84 -26.87
C GLU A 329 5.09 2.41 -26.12
N LYS A 330 4.96 1.95 -24.87
CA LYS A 330 6.10 1.41 -24.10
C LYS A 330 6.74 0.18 -24.77
N ASN A 331 5.95 -0.71 -25.35
CA ASN A 331 6.46 -1.85 -26.09
C ASN A 331 7.23 -1.42 -27.35
N LYS A 332 6.81 -0.35 -28.05
CA LYS A 332 7.57 0.22 -29.16
C LYS A 332 8.92 0.78 -28.72
N GLU A 333 8.98 1.45 -27.57
CA GLU A 333 10.26 1.92 -27.01
C GLU A 333 11.23 0.75 -26.82
N PHE A 334 10.73 -0.38 -26.27
CA PHE A 334 11.55 -1.58 -26.13
C PHE A 334 11.96 -2.20 -27.48
N ASP A 335 11.03 -2.32 -28.43
CA ASP A 335 11.33 -2.87 -29.75
C ASP A 335 12.36 -2.00 -30.48
N ASN A 336 12.22 -0.68 -30.43
CA ASN A 336 13.20 0.27 -30.98
C ASN A 336 14.57 0.16 -30.29
N PHE A 337 14.59 -0.05 -28.99
CA PHE A 337 15.83 -0.31 -28.24
C PHE A 337 16.47 -1.61 -28.71
N LEU A 338 15.72 -2.71 -28.86
CA LEU A 338 16.22 -4.00 -29.31
C LEU A 338 16.85 -3.92 -30.72
N ASP A 339 16.22 -3.17 -31.61
CA ASP A 339 16.77 -2.97 -32.97
C ASP A 339 18.13 -2.30 -32.92
N LYS A 340 18.32 -1.29 -32.06
CA LYS A 340 19.61 -0.64 -31.83
C LYS A 340 20.62 -1.56 -31.15
N LEU A 341 20.17 -2.25 -30.09
CA LEU A 341 20.99 -3.17 -29.29
C LEU A 341 21.58 -4.30 -30.16
N LYS A 342 20.75 -4.91 -31.02
CA LYS A 342 21.19 -6.00 -31.92
C LYS A 342 22.17 -5.55 -32.99
N GLN A 343 22.20 -4.26 -33.31
CA GLN A 343 23.18 -3.68 -34.24
C GLN A 343 24.47 -3.29 -33.51
N ASP A 344 24.45 -3.16 -32.18
CA ASP A 344 25.61 -2.74 -31.40
C ASP A 344 26.72 -3.80 -31.41
N ASP A 345 27.99 -3.38 -31.56
CA ASP A 345 29.14 -4.28 -31.66
C ASP A 345 29.39 -5.11 -30.42
N TYR A 346 28.93 -4.64 -29.27
CA TYR A 346 29.06 -5.32 -27.98
C TYR A 346 27.88 -6.24 -27.63
N TYR A 347 26.90 -6.39 -28.55
CA TYR A 347 25.77 -7.33 -28.33
C TYR A 347 26.28 -8.78 -28.39
N PRO A 348 26.18 -9.55 -27.28
CA PRO A 348 26.88 -10.83 -27.16
C PRO A 348 26.29 -11.98 -27.98
N TYR A 349 25.12 -11.76 -28.63
CA TYR A 349 24.39 -12.83 -29.33
C TYR A 349 24.29 -12.62 -30.86
N LYS A 350 25.06 -11.68 -31.46
CA LYS A 350 25.02 -11.45 -32.91
C LYS A 350 25.23 -12.75 -33.73
N ASP A 351 26.16 -13.59 -33.28
CA ASP A 351 26.60 -14.77 -34.03
C ASP A 351 26.30 -16.11 -33.34
N LYS A 352 25.56 -16.08 -32.21
CA LYS A 352 25.35 -17.30 -31.39
C LYS A 352 23.99 -17.94 -31.67
N GLN A 353 23.96 -18.89 -32.63
CA GLN A 353 22.81 -19.81 -32.82
C GLN A 353 22.61 -20.80 -31.65
N SER A 354 23.57 -20.92 -30.73
CA SER A 354 23.59 -21.92 -29.66
C SER A 354 23.03 -21.44 -28.29
N SER A 355 22.68 -20.16 -28.13
CA SER A 355 22.14 -19.68 -26.87
C SER A 355 20.62 -19.90 -26.78
N SER A 356 20.13 -20.30 -25.60
CA SER A 356 18.69 -20.51 -25.41
C SER A 356 17.92 -19.20 -25.63
N LYS A 357 16.74 -19.30 -26.24
CA LYS A 357 15.86 -18.13 -26.44
C LYS A 357 15.55 -17.40 -25.11
N SER A 358 15.43 -18.17 -24.02
CA SER A 358 15.17 -17.61 -22.67
C SER A 358 16.35 -16.76 -22.19
N LYS A 359 17.59 -17.20 -22.42
CA LYS A 359 18.78 -16.46 -22.04
C LYS A 359 18.90 -15.14 -22.81
N ILE A 360 18.68 -15.16 -24.12
CA ILE A 360 18.69 -13.96 -24.97
C ILE A 360 17.60 -12.97 -24.49
N MET A 361 16.37 -13.46 -24.28
CA MET A 361 15.27 -12.62 -23.82
C MET A 361 15.55 -11.98 -22.44
N LEU A 362 16.19 -12.72 -21.54
CA LEU A 362 16.57 -12.19 -20.23
C LEU A 362 17.66 -11.11 -20.36
N PHE A 363 18.66 -11.34 -21.20
CA PHE A 363 19.69 -10.36 -21.49
C PHE A 363 19.08 -9.07 -22.08
N ASP A 364 18.23 -9.20 -23.09
CA ASP A 364 17.58 -8.08 -23.77
C ASP A 364 16.78 -7.22 -22.77
N LYS A 365 16.04 -7.87 -21.85
CA LYS A 365 15.29 -7.17 -20.80
C LYS A 365 16.19 -6.46 -19.79
N LEU A 366 17.28 -7.11 -19.37
CA LEU A 366 18.23 -6.50 -18.44
C LEU A 366 18.98 -5.34 -19.07
N ALA A 367 19.41 -5.49 -20.32
CA ALA A 367 20.06 -4.42 -21.07
C ALA A 367 19.16 -3.19 -21.21
N PHE A 368 17.84 -3.40 -21.45
CA PHE A 368 16.89 -2.31 -21.52
C PHE A 368 16.70 -1.60 -20.17
N LEU A 369 16.61 -2.34 -19.06
CA LEU A 369 16.51 -1.75 -17.72
C LEU A 369 17.74 -0.93 -17.34
N VAL A 370 18.92 -1.37 -17.78
CA VAL A 370 20.17 -0.64 -17.57
C VAL A 370 20.22 0.59 -18.47
N GLU A 371 19.75 0.48 -19.73
CA GLU A 371 19.63 1.61 -20.65
C GLU A 371 18.71 2.71 -20.10
N ASP A 372 17.51 2.34 -19.64
CA ASP A 372 16.53 3.27 -19.05
C ASP A 372 17.13 4.07 -17.87
N LYS A 373 18.04 3.43 -17.13
CA LYS A 373 18.68 4.04 -15.96
C LYS A 373 19.94 4.85 -16.29
N TYR A 374 20.75 4.39 -17.24
CA TYR A 374 22.10 4.89 -17.47
C TYR A 374 22.33 5.43 -18.89
N ASN A 375 21.34 5.31 -19.78
CA ASN A 375 21.39 5.81 -21.17
C ASN A 375 22.65 5.34 -21.93
N LEU A 376 22.99 4.05 -21.85
CA LEU A 376 24.23 3.47 -22.33
C LEU A 376 24.43 3.61 -23.83
N LEU A 377 23.36 3.61 -24.64
CA LEU A 377 23.46 3.75 -26.09
C LEU A 377 23.95 5.14 -26.50
N ASN A 378 23.74 6.15 -25.68
CA ASN A 378 24.22 7.52 -25.93
C ASN A 378 25.56 7.81 -25.24
N GLU A 379 26.00 6.91 -24.35
CA GLU A 379 27.29 7.03 -23.67
C GLU A 379 28.43 6.49 -24.54
N LYS A 380 29.70 6.83 -24.16
CA LYS A 380 30.89 6.35 -24.84
C LYS A 380 30.95 4.82 -24.88
N ASN A 381 31.36 4.24 -26.00
CA ASN A 381 31.48 2.79 -26.26
C ASN A 381 32.08 1.98 -25.10
N LYS A 382 33.03 2.55 -24.34
CA LYS A 382 33.69 1.88 -23.21
C LYS A 382 32.77 1.35 -22.13
N LEU A 383 31.64 2.03 -21.86
CA LEU A 383 30.68 1.54 -20.85
C LEU A 383 29.92 0.31 -21.35
N ARG A 384 29.49 0.29 -22.61
CA ARG A 384 28.80 -0.85 -23.22
C ARG A 384 29.73 -2.07 -23.33
N GLU A 385 30.99 -1.85 -23.71
CA GLU A 385 32.03 -2.87 -23.74
C GLU A 385 32.21 -3.62 -22.41
N ILE A 386 32.00 -2.95 -21.29
CA ILE A 386 32.10 -3.53 -19.95
C ILE A 386 30.76 -4.12 -19.47
N ILE A 387 29.69 -3.39 -19.65
CA ILE A 387 28.41 -3.74 -19.02
C ILE A 387 27.71 -4.90 -19.73
N TYR A 388 27.71 -4.96 -21.07
CA TYR A 388 27.01 -6.03 -21.78
C TYR A 388 27.68 -7.41 -21.58
N PRO A 389 29.02 -7.58 -21.67
CA PRO A 389 29.65 -8.84 -21.27
C PRO A 389 29.45 -9.20 -19.80
N LEU A 390 29.39 -8.21 -18.91
CA LEU A 390 29.12 -8.45 -17.51
C LEU A 390 27.70 -9.01 -17.26
N ILE A 391 26.69 -8.44 -17.92
CA ILE A 391 25.31 -8.95 -17.88
C ILE A 391 25.27 -10.39 -18.44
N ASP A 392 25.87 -10.66 -19.59
CA ASP A 392 25.89 -12.01 -20.19
C ASP A 392 26.58 -13.04 -19.27
N ARG A 393 27.74 -12.67 -18.73
CA ARG A 393 28.48 -13.54 -17.79
C ARG A 393 27.71 -13.82 -16.54
N THR A 394 27.03 -12.82 -16.00
CA THR A 394 26.20 -12.92 -14.80
C THR A 394 25.02 -13.88 -15.01
N ILE A 395 24.32 -13.76 -16.14
CA ILE A 395 23.25 -14.67 -16.52
C ILE A 395 23.78 -16.10 -16.65
N SER A 396 24.99 -16.27 -17.23
CA SER A 396 25.60 -17.58 -17.49
C SER A 396 26.06 -18.29 -16.22
N ASN A 397 26.56 -17.57 -15.23
CA ASN A 397 27.18 -18.13 -14.02
C ASN A 397 26.21 -18.31 -12.85
N ARG A 398 24.93 -17.98 -13.02
CA ARG A 398 23.94 -17.93 -11.93
C ARG A 398 24.30 -16.99 -10.76
N GLU A 399 25.26 -16.10 -10.96
CA GLU A 399 25.65 -15.04 -10.01
C GLU A 399 24.82 -13.76 -10.17
N LEU A 400 23.68 -13.92 -10.85
CA LEU A 400 22.73 -12.83 -11.15
C LEU A 400 22.34 -12.06 -9.90
N ASP A 401 22.21 -12.76 -8.77
CA ASP A 401 21.82 -12.20 -7.48
C ASP A 401 22.72 -11.06 -7.03
N ASN A 402 24.03 -11.23 -7.15
CA ASN A 402 24.99 -10.24 -6.64
C ASN A 402 25.06 -8.99 -7.54
N VAL A 403 24.96 -9.19 -8.86
CA VAL A 403 24.99 -8.06 -9.81
C VAL A 403 23.65 -7.32 -9.82
N LEU A 404 22.54 -8.01 -9.77
CA LEU A 404 21.22 -7.37 -9.66
C LEU A 404 21.07 -6.60 -8.35
N LYS A 405 21.61 -7.13 -7.23
CA LYS A 405 21.66 -6.40 -5.95
C LYS A 405 22.54 -5.14 -6.06
N SER A 406 23.73 -5.26 -6.66
CA SER A 406 24.70 -4.17 -6.69
C SER A 406 24.39 -3.10 -7.74
N VAL A 407 23.98 -3.52 -8.95
CA VAL A 407 23.73 -2.60 -10.07
C VAL A 407 22.31 -2.06 -10.09
N LEU A 408 21.32 -2.93 -9.88
CA LEU A 408 19.91 -2.54 -9.92
C LEU A 408 19.30 -2.33 -8.53
N LYS A 409 20.04 -2.60 -7.45
CA LYS A 409 19.56 -2.56 -6.04
C LYS A 409 18.27 -3.37 -5.85
N LEU A 410 18.18 -4.54 -6.48
CA LEU A 410 17.05 -5.43 -6.35
C LEU A 410 17.08 -6.17 -5.01
N ASN A 411 15.91 -6.42 -4.41
CA ASN A 411 15.80 -7.17 -3.17
C ASN A 411 15.79 -8.69 -3.39
N ASN A 412 15.92 -9.47 -2.31
CA ASN A 412 16.03 -10.93 -2.36
C ASN A 412 14.82 -11.62 -3.01
N LYS A 413 13.60 -11.09 -2.87
CA LYS A 413 12.38 -11.68 -3.44
C LYS A 413 12.37 -11.62 -4.96
N THR A 414 12.77 -10.47 -5.52
CA THR A 414 12.91 -10.29 -6.96
C THR A 414 14.00 -11.18 -7.55
N LEU A 415 15.08 -11.39 -6.80
CA LEU A 415 16.14 -12.30 -7.18
C LEU A 415 15.66 -13.75 -7.24
N THR A 416 14.84 -14.18 -6.28
CA THR A 416 14.23 -15.53 -6.29
C THR A 416 13.32 -15.72 -7.50
N GLN A 417 12.56 -14.69 -7.89
CA GLN A 417 11.70 -14.71 -9.08
C GLN A 417 12.54 -14.78 -10.37
N PHE A 418 13.63 -14.01 -10.47
CA PHE A 418 14.58 -14.12 -11.58
C PHE A 418 15.20 -15.51 -11.68
N ASN A 419 15.61 -16.10 -10.56
CA ASN A 419 16.18 -17.44 -10.52
C ASN A 419 15.16 -18.51 -10.93
N ASN A 420 13.89 -18.34 -10.57
CA ASN A 420 12.80 -19.23 -11.01
C ASN A 420 12.53 -19.13 -12.52
N LEU A 421 12.74 -17.96 -13.13
CA LEU A 421 12.67 -17.78 -14.59
C LEU A 421 13.86 -18.39 -15.33
N LEU A 422 15.04 -18.42 -14.69
CA LEU A 422 16.25 -19.02 -15.24
C LEU A 422 16.24 -20.57 -15.18
N ASN A 423 15.47 -21.12 -14.27
CA ASN A 423 15.37 -22.59 -14.06
C ASN A 423 14.20 -23.24 -14.82
N ARG A 424 13.40 -22.45 -15.56
CA ARG A 424 12.41 -22.89 -16.55
C ARG A 424 12.97 -22.78 -17.96
#